data_64078280ea56bc128803ec2a5da62ee4
#
_entry.id   64078280ea56bc128803ec2a5da62ee4
#
_cell.length_a   1.000
_cell.length_b   1.000
_cell.length_c   1.000
_cell.angle_alpha   90.00
_cell.angle_beta   90.00
_cell.angle_gamma   90.00
#
_symmetry.space_group_name_H-M   'P 1'
#
loop_
_entity.id
_entity.type
_entity.pdbx_description
1 polymer ?
#
loop_
_entity_poly.entity_id
_entity_poly.type
_entity_poly.pdbx_seq_one_letter_code
_entity_poly.pdbx_strand_id
1 'polypeptide(L)'
;MKHLEETPWFICDENDENYCAYVDTDSNYFNAEPLLNHLYPKLSEMDDSERDNKLEKVALAYQDVITDHYDILAKECFNTPNHRLEMKTEAVIRSAYFRAPRRYAQWITKQEGIKKDVLDIKGLEYKKSNFPKVFGNFFKDALEDVLKGTPQNEIDKRILDFKKKILHDMPIEQLGNPTGVKTLNKYIERKPVGGEAFTIIRKGAPAAVRATIKYNDLIKYWKLDKKHSTIVQGDKVKWIYMKKIHII
;
A
#
# COMPACT_ATOMS: atom_id res chain seq x y z
N MET A 1 39.47 -4.43 -6.56
CA MET A 1 39.44 -3.09 -5.95
C MET A 1 39.67 -1.95 -6.95
N LYS A 2 40.73 -1.93 -7.75
CA LYS A 2 40.97 -0.80 -8.70
C LYS A 2 39.83 -0.48 -9.66
N HIS A 3 39.02 -1.46 -10.06
CA HIS A 3 37.86 -1.23 -10.93
C HIS A 3 36.64 -0.60 -10.23
N LEU A 4 36.58 -0.68 -8.92
CA LEU A 4 35.47 -0.11 -8.14
C LEU A 4 35.72 1.37 -7.82
N GLU A 5 36.99 1.80 -7.66
CA GLU A 5 37.36 3.19 -7.46
C GLU A 5 37.11 4.08 -8.70
N GLU A 6 36.96 3.45 -9.87
CA GLU A 6 36.65 4.12 -11.13
C GLU A 6 35.14 4.06 -11.48
N THR A 7 34.32 3.47 -10.63
CA THR A 7 32.87 3.35 -10.85
C THR A 7 32.11 4.48 -10.14
N PRO A 8 31.09 5.09 -10.76
CA PRO A 8 30.37 6.24 -10.21
C PRO A 8 29.70 6.05 -8.84
N TRP A 9 29.52 4.83 -8.38
CA TRP A 9 28.96 4.56 -7.04
C TRP A 9 29.86 4.92 -5.86
N PHE A 10 31.18 5.13 -6.10
CA PHE A 10 32.10 5.63 -5.07
C PHE A 10 32.28 7.15 -5.12
N ILE A 11 31.75 7.79 -6.14
CA ILE A 11 31.68 9.24 -6.21
C ILE A 11 30.45 9.63 -5.39
N CYS A 12 30.63 9.85 -4.07
CA CYS A 12 29.73 10.70 -3.33
C CYS A 12 29.86 12.09 -3.97
N ASP A 13 28.99 12.38 -4.92
CA ASP A 13 28.87 13.74 -5.44
C ASP A 13 28.40 14.60 -4.27
N GLU A 14 29.03 15.77 -4.09
CA GLU A 14 28.62 16.74 -3.08
C GLU A 14 27.17 17.21 -3.24
N ASN A 15 26.51 16.84 -4.34
CA ASN A 15 25.11 17.08 -4.65
C ASN A 15 24.12 16.03 -4.10
N ASP A 16 24.57 15.09 -3.26
CA ASP A 16 23.72 14.23 -2.42
C ASP A 16 22.72 13.34 -3.18
N GLU A 17 23.08 12.83 -4.35
CA GLU A 17 22.30 11.79 -5.00
C GLU A 17 22.43 10.45 -4.25
N ASN A 18 21.54 10.26 -3.29
CA ASN A 18 21.48 9.02 -2.55
C ASN A 18 20.88 7.91 -3.41
N TYR A 19 21.71 7.00 -3.90
CA TYR A 19 21.26 5.83 -4.66
C TYR A 19 20.44 4.83 -3.83
N CYS A 20 20.49 4.92 -2.51
CA CYS A 20 19.68 4.10 -1.62
C CYS A 20 18.28 4.70 -1.47
N ALA A 21 17.31 4.10 -2.13
CA ALA A 21 15.93 4.58 -2.12
C ALA A 21 15.18 4.21 -0.83
N TYR A 22 15.46 3.02 -0.26
CA TYR A 22 14.78 2.55 0.95
C TYR A 22 15.56 1.42 1.60
N VAL A 23 15.60 1.39 2.94
CA VAL A 23 16.19 0.32 3.76
C VAL A 23 15.18 -0.14 4.80
N ASP A 24 15.04 -1.44 4.99
CA ASP A 24 14.25 -2.03 6.08
C ASP A 24 14.95 -3.27 6.62
N THR A 25 15.49 -3.15 7.83
CA THR A 25 16.15 -4.20 8.60
C THR A 25 17.31 -4.86 7.87
N ASP A 26 17.03 -5.77 6.95
CA ASP A 26 17.97 -6.63 6.20
C ASP A 26 17.84 -6.47 4.68
N SER A 27 17.02 -5.53 4.23
CA SER A 27 16.82 -5.27 2.80
C SER A 27 17.18 -3.85 2.40
N ASN A 28 17.74 -3.69 1.22
CA ASN A 28 18.13 -2.43 0.64
C ASN A 28 17.55 -2.29 -0.78
N TYR A 29 16.91 -1.15 -1.04
CA TYR A 29 16.42 -0.77 -2.36
C TYR A 29 17.33 0.27 -2.96
N PHE A 30 17.99 -0.11 -4.03
CA PHE A 30 18.98 0.70 -4.71
C PHE A 30 18.42 1.24 -6.03
N ASN A 31 18.55 2.55 -6.27
CA ASN A 31 18.23 3.17 -7.55
C ASN A 31 19.43 3.05 -8.49
N ALA A 32 19.36 2.15 -9.44
CA ALA A 32 20.44 1.91 -10.39
C ALA A 32 20.34 2.75 -11.67
N GLU A 33 19.30 3.58 -11.83
CA GLU A 33 19.06 4.34 -13.07
C GLU A 33 20.22 5.28 -13.43
N PRO A 34 20.78 6.10 -12.51
CA PRO A 34 21.92 6.96 -12.85
C PRO A 34 23.12 6.17 -13.33
N LEU A 35 23.44 5.06 -12.66
CA LEU A 35 24.54 4.19 -13.06
C LEU A 35 24.29 3.48 -14.40
N LEU A 36 23.08 3.01 -14.63
CA LEU A 36 22.69 2.40 -15.90
C LEU A 36 22.83 3.39 -17.06
N ASN A 37 22.40 4.64 -16.88
CA ASN A 37 22.53 5.70 -17.89
C ASN A 37 23.99 6.01 -18.19
N HIS A 38 24.86 5.98 -17.17
CA HIS A 38 26.30 6.18 -17.34
C HIS A 38 26.96 5.00 -18.09
N LEU A 39 26.65 3.76 -17.68
CA LEU A 39 27.23 2.56 -18.29
C LEU A 39 26.67 2.26 -19.69
N TYR A 40 25.44 2.65 -19.94
CA TYR A 40 24.70 2.37 -21.18
C TYR A 40 24.03 3.64 -21.71
N PRO A 41 24.77 4.53 -22.41
CA PRO A 41 24.22 5.80 -22.90
C PRO A 41 23.01 5.66 -23.83
N LYS A 42 22.81 4.48 -24.42
CA LYS A 42 21.65 4.14 -25.26
C LYS A 42 20.56 3.36 -24.51
N LEU A 43 20.50 3.45 -23.19
CA LEU A 43 19.53 2.73 -22.39
C LEU A 43 18.09 3.02 -22.81
N SER A 44 17.79 4.25 -23.22
CA SER A 44 16.46 4.67 -23.69
C SER A 44 16.01 4.01 -25.00
N GLU A 45 16.96 3.56 -25.83
CA GLU A 45 16.68 2.89 -27.09
C GLU A 45 16.47 1.37 -26.93
N MET A 46 16.83 0.80 -25.77
CA MET A 46 16.73 -0.63 -25.49
C MET A 46 15.29 -1.03 -25.17
N ASP A 47 14.94 -2.26 -25.51
CA ASP A 47 13.67 -2.83 -25.07
C ASP A 47 13.68 -3.12 -23.56
N ASP A 48 12.49 -3.35 -23.00
CA ASP A 48 12.28 -3.59 -21.57
C ASP A 48 13.05 -4.82 -21.06
N SER A 49 13.16 -5.87 -21.86
CA SER A 49 13.86 -7.10 -21.46
C SER A 49 15.38 -6.89 -21.44
N GLU A 50 15.90 -6.12 -22.37
CA GLU A 50 17.32 -5.74 -22.38
C GLU A 50 17.66 -4.86 -21.18
N ARG A 51 16.83 -3.87 -20.86
CA ARG A 51 16.99 -3.02 -19.67
C ARG A 51 16.99 -3.84 -18.39
N ASP A 52 16.02 -4.75 -18.23
CA ASP A 52 15.93 -5.62 -17.05
C ASP A 52 17.17 -6.51 -16.91
N ASN A 53 17.73 -7.01 -18.02
CA ASN A 53 18.97 -7.78 -18.02
C ASN A 53 20.20 -6.95 -17.64
N LYS A 54 20.26 -5.68 -18.06
CA LYS A 54 21.33 -4.76 -17.65
C LYS A 54 21.21 -4.41 -16.17
N LEU A 55 20.00 -4.12 -15.70
CA LEU A 55 19.72 -3.85 -14.30
C LEU A 55 20.10 -5.02 -13.40
N GLU A 56 19.76 -6.25 -13.79
CA GLU A 56 20.15 -7.46 -13.06
C GLU A 56 21.68 -7.61 -12.96
N LYS A 57 22.41 -7.36 -14.04
CA LYS A 57 23.89 -7.38 -14.02
C LYS A 57 24.47 -6.37 -13.02
N VAL A 58 23.91 -5.16 -12.99
CA VAL A 58 24.32 -4.12 -12.02
C VAL A 58 23.99 -4.56 -10.60
N ALA A 59 22.81 -5.13 -10.38
CA ALA A 59 22.38 -5.60 -9.05
C ALA A 59 23.27 -6.75 -8.55
N LEU A 60 23.67 -7.69 -9.41
CA LEU A 60 24.59 -8.77 -9.07
C LEU A 60 26.01 -8.23 -8.74
N ALA A 61 26.51 -7.28 -9.52
CA ALA A 61 27.79 -6.66 -9.22
C ALA A 61 27.77 -5.91 -7.87
N TYR A 62 26.65 -5.22 -7.55
CA TYR A 62 26.45 -4.55 -6.27
C TYR A 62 26.35 -5.54 -5.11
N GLN A 63 25.69 -6.68 -5.31
CA GLN A 63 25.65 -7.79 -4.36
C GLN A 63 27.03 -8.27 -3.97
N ASP A 64 27.91 -8.49 -4.96
CA ASP A 64 29.27 -8.96 -4.73
C ASP A 64 30.08 -7.95 -3.90
N VAL A 65 29.98 -6.65 -4.24
CA VAL A 65 30.63 -5.57 -3.49
C VAL A 65 30.18 -5.52 -2.02
N ILE A 66 28.89 -5.66 -1.74
CA ILE A 66 28.37 -5.66 -0.38
C ILE A 66 28.82 -6.91 0.37
N THR A 67 28.82 -8.07 -0.27
CA THR A 67 29.24 -9.33 0.35
C THR A 67 30.72 -9.28 0.74
N ASP A 68 31.59 -8.77 -0.16
CA ASP A 68 33.01 -8.56 0.16
C ASP A 68 33.19 -7.57 1.36
N HIS A 69 32.33 -6.57 1.43
CA HIS A 69 32.36 -5.61 2.54
C HIS A 69 31.94 -6.23 3.87
N TYR A 70 31.06 -7.21 3.86
CA TYR A 70 30.72 -7.97 5.08
C TYR A 70 31.90 -8.74 5.66
N ASP A 71 32.78 -9.28 4.82
CA ASP A 71 33.99 -9.94 5.25
C ASP A 71 34.92 -8.96 5.99
N ILE A 72 35.10 -7.77 5.43
CA ILE A 72 35.91 -6.69 6.05
C ILE A 72 35.28 -6.25 7.38
N LEU A 73 33.98 -5.96 7.37
CA LEU A 73 33.24 -5.51 8.56
C LEU A 73 33.30 -6.55 9.70
N ALA A 74 33.08 -7.81 9.37
CA ALA A 74 33.11 -8.90 10.34
C ALA A 74 34.49 -9.02 10.99
N LYS A 75 35.56 -8.93 10.20
CA LYS A 75 36.93 -9.04 10.68
C LYS A 75 37.37 -7.80 11.48
N GLU A 76 37.15 -6.61 10.92
CA GLU A 76 37.73 -5.38 11.52
C GLU A 76 36.87 -4.80 12.64
N CYS A 77 35.56 -4.86 12.53
CA CYS A 77 34.66 -4.26 13.52
C CYS A 77 34.21 -5.27 14.60
N PHE A 78 34.03 -6.53 14.24
CA PHE A 78 33.48 -7.54 15.14
C PHE A 78 34.49 -8.65 15.52
N ASN A 79 35.72 -8.60 15.00
CA ASN A 79 36.74 -9.62 15.21
C ASN A 79 36.23 -11.05 15.01
N THR A 80 35.37 -11.23 14.04
CA THR A 80 34.73 -12.50 13.73
C THR A 80 35.13 -12.94 12.32
N PRO A 81 36.12 -13.83 12.18
CA PRO A 81 36.61 -14.24 10.86
C PRO A 81 35.61 -15.10 10.07
N ASN A 82 34.65 -15.71 10.76
CA ASN A 82 33.63 -16.57 10.17
C ASN A 82 32.25 -16.00 10.45
N HIS A 83 31.58 -15.48 9.44
CA HIS A 83 30.18 -15.03 9.49
C HIS A 83 29.33 -15.74 8.43
N ARG A 84 28.01 -15.49 8.48
CA ARG A 84 27.03 -16.05 7.53
C ARG A 84 26.24 -14.96 6.82
N LEU A 85 26.76 -13.73 6.83
CA LEU A 85 26.13 -12.62 6.14
C LEU A 85 26.39 -12.76 4.65
N GLU A 86 25.35 -12.70 3.85
CA GLU A 86 25.38 -12.76 2.42
C GLU A 86 24.31 -11.84 1.87
N MET A 87 24.67 -10.92 0.98
CA MET A 87 23.68 -10.12 0.26
C MET A 87 23.20 -10.92 -0.94
N LYS A 88 21.88 -10.91 -1.19
CA LYS A 88 21.26 -11.55 -2.35
C LYS A 88 20.36 -10.58 -3.10
N THR A 89 20.49 -10.57 -4.40
CA THR A 89 19.58 -9.85 -5.27
C THR A 89 18.26 -10.62 -5.34
N GLU A 90 17.24 -10.14 -4.62
CA GLU A 90 15.93 -10.80 -4.61
C GLU A 90 15.07 -10.40 -5.81
N ALA A 91 15.08 -9.13 -6.19
CA ALA A 91 14.18 -8.63 -7.22
C ALA A 91 14.80 -7.53 -8.07
N VAL A 92 14.43 -7.55 -9.35
CA VAL A 92 14.60 -6.44 -10.29
C VAL A 92 13.27 -5.72 -10.39
N ILE A 93 13.29 -4.43 -10.07
CA ILE A 93 12.11 -3.59 -9.96
C ILE A 93 12.24 -2.48 -10.99
N ARG A 94 11.30 -2.39 -11.93
CA ARG A 94 11.30 -1.36 -12.98
C ARG A 94 10.91 0.01 -12.46
N SER A 95 9.92 0.02 -11.57
CA SER A 95 9.41 1.24 -10.95
C SER A 95 8.87 0.95 -9.55
N ALA A 96 9.00 1.91 -8.65
CA ALA A 96 8.50 1.78 -7.30
C ALA A 96 7.96 3.12 -6.76
N TYR A 97 6.98 3.02 -5.88
CA TYR A 97 6.42 4.14 -5.15
C TYR A 97 6.50 3.87 -3.65
N PHE A 98 7.37 4.60 -2.96
CA PHE A 98 7.54 4.53 -1.51
C PHE A 98 6.79 5.68 -0.84
N ARG A 99 5.73 5.35 -0.09
CA ARG A 99 4.95 6.36 0.63
C ARG A 99 5.47 6.59 2.05
N ALA A 100 5.86 5.52 2.72
CA ALA A 100 6.34 5.52 4.10
C ALA A 100 7.02 4.17 4.40
N PRO A 101 7.74 4.02 5.51
CA PRO A 101 8.28 2.75 5.92
C PRO A 101 7.22 1.63 5.87
N ARG A 102 7.53 0.52 5.22
CA ARG A 102 6.66 -0.65 5.00
C ARG A 102 5.36 -0.36 4.23
N ARG A 103 5.30 0.76 3.50
CA ARG A 103 4.14 1.17 2.71
C ARG A 103 4.56 1.59 1.33
N TYR A 104 4.57 0.65 0.41
CA TYR A 104 5.06 0.87 -0.95
C TYR A 104 4.34 -0.02 -1.98
N ALA A 105 4.49 0.35 -3.23
CA ALA A 105 4.10 -0.45 -4.38
C ALA A 105 5.29 -0.53 -5.35
N GLN A 106 5.50 -1.68 -5.96
CA GLN A 106 6.61 -1.93 -6.85
C GLN A 106 6.20 -2.83 -8.01
N TRP A 107 6.75 -2.54 -9.20
CA TRP A 107 6.59 -3.35 -10.39
C TRP A 107 7.81 -4.25 -10.54
N ILE A 108 7.65 -5.51 -10.19
CA ILE A 108 8.72 -6.51 -10.21
C ILE A 108 8.75 -7.17 -11.59
N THR A 109 9.89 -7.10 -12.27
CA THR A 109 10.11 -7.73 -13.59
C THR A 109 10.91 -9.01 -13.52
N LYS A 110 11.73 -9.17 -12.47
CA LYS A 110 12.37 -10.44 -12.14
C LYS A 110 12.39 -10.66 -10.63
N GLN A 111 12.30 -11.89 -10.22
CA GLN A 111 12.48 -12.30 -8.83
C GLN A 111 13.30 -13.57 -8.76
N GLU A 112 14.41 -13.54 -8.01
CA GLU A 112 15.38 -14.66 -7.92
C GLU A 112 15.83 -15.15 -9.30
N GLY A 113 16.10 -14.22 -10.23
CA GLY A 113 16.49 -14.54 -11.61
C GLY A 113 15.35 -14.98 -12.55
N ILE A 114 14.14 -15.22 -12.01
CA ILE A 114 13.00 -15.67 -12.81
C ILE A 114 12.21 -14.45 -13.28
N LYS A 115 11.94 -14.39 -14.60
CA LYS A 115 11.12 -13.32 -15.18
C LYS A 115 9.72 -13.33 -14.56
N LYS A 116 9.28 -12.16 -14.11
CA LYS A 116 7.93 -11.87 -13.59
C LYS A 116 7.41 -10.58 -14.21
N ASP A 117 6.13 -10.33 -14.05
CA ASP A 117 5.50 -9.07 -14.44
C ASP A 117 4.37 -8.83 -13.43
N VAL A 118 4.76 -8.44 -12.21
CA VAL A 118 3.89 -8.45 -11.05
C VAL A 118 3.94 -7.14 -10.30
N LEU A 119 2.74 -6.60 -10.02
CA LEU A 119 2.55 -5.51 -9.07
C LEU A 119 2.54 -6.07 -7.65
N ASP A 120 3.61 -5.84 -6.90
CA ASP A 120 3.66 -6.12 -5.46
C ASP A 120 3.38 -4.87 -4.64
N ILE A 121 2.51 -5.01 -3.65
CA ILE A 121 2.06 -3.90 -2.82
C ILE A 121 2.11 -4.30 -1.36
N LYS A 122 2.84 -3.53 -0.55
CA LYS A 122 3.00 -3.74 0.89
C LYS A 122 2.35 -2.59 1.68
N GLY A 123 1.67 -2.95 2.74
CA GLY A 123 1.21 -2.05 3.79
C GLY A 123 0.24 -0.93 3.41
N LEU A 124 -0.21 -0.83 2.16
CA LEU A 124 -1.16 0.20 1.75
C LEU A 124 -2.58 -0.11 2.24
N GLU A 125 -3.30 0.94 2.64
CA GLU A 125 -4.57 0.85 3.35
C GLU A 125 -5.67 0.12 2.58
N TYR A 126 -5.69 0.21 1.25
CA TYR A 126 -6.75 -0.38 0.43
C TYR A 126 -6.76 -1.93 0.46
N LYS A 127 -5.68 -2.57 0.91
CA LYS A 127 -5.62 -4.03 1.14
C LYS A 127 -6.32 -4.46 2.44
N LYS A 128 -6.69 -3.53 3.31
CA LYS A 128 -7.33 -3.85 4.58
C LYS A 128 -8.75 -4.35 4.35
N SER A 129 -9.18 -5.32 5.14
CA SER A 129 -10.52 -5.92 5.06
C SER A 129 -11.67 -4.94 5.36
N ASN A 130 -11.36 -3.80 5.97
CA ASN A 130 -12.32 -2.72 6.25
C ASN A 130 -12.38 -1.66 5.13
N PHE A 131 -11.75 -1.91 4.00
CA PHE A 131 -11.79 -1.02 2.83
C PHE A 131 -12.75 -1.59 1.77
N PRO A 132 -13.65 -0.79 1.18
CA PRO A 132 -14.58 -1.31 0.17
C PRO A 132 -13.82 -1.82 -1.06
N LYS A 133 -14.16 -3.02 -1.52
CA LYS A 133 -13.44 -3.69 -2.62
C LYS A 133 -13.41 -2.87 -3.92
N VAL A 134 -14.47 -2.14 -4.21
CA VAL A 134 -14.56 -1.31 -5.41
C VAL A 134 -13.49 -0.22 -5.45
N PHE A 135 -13.23 0.43 -4.31
CA PHE A 135 -12.14 1.39 -4.18
C PHE A 135 -10.78 0.72 -4.17
N GLY A 136 -10.68 -0.46 -3.53
CA GLY A 136 -9.44 -1.24 -3.50
C GLY A 136 -8.97 -1.64 -4.90
N ASN A 137 -9.87 -2.13 -5.73
CA ASN A 137 -9.58 -2.47 -7.13
C ASN A 137 -9.16 -1.23 -7.93
N PHE A 138 -9.92 -0.14 -7.81
CA PHE A 138 -9.58 1.10 -8.49
C PHE A 138 -8.19 1.63 -8.11
N PHE A 139 -7.84 1.62 -6.80
CA PHE A 139 -6.51 2.04 -6.35
C PHE A 139 -5.40 1.12 -6.84
N LYS A 140 -5.65 -0.19 -6.90
CA LYS A 140 -4.70 -1.12 -7.48
C LYS A 140 -4.43 -0.80 -8.96
N ASP A 141 -5.50 -0.63 -9.74
CA ASP A 141 -5.40 -0.33 -11.18
C ASP A 141 -4.71 1.03 -11.41
N ALA A 142 -5.05 2.05 -10.62
CA ALA A 142 -4.42 3.37 -10.71
C ALA A 142 -2.92 3.33 -10.33
N LEU A 143 -2.53 2.55 -9.32
CA LEU A 143 -1.11 2.36 -8.98
C LEU A 143 -0.36 1.61 -10.09
N GLU A 144 -0.99 0.65 -10.70
CA GLU A 144 -0.43 -0.06 -11.86
C GLU A 144 -0.17 0.89 -13.01
N ASP A 145 -1.13 1.76 -13.34
CA ASP A 145 -0.97 2.79 -14.37
C ASP A 145 0.20 3.74 -14.06
N VAL A 146 0.28 4.23 -12.81
CA VAL A 146 1.38 5.12 -12.39
C VAL A 146 2.73 4.43 -12.54
N LEU A 147 2.85 3.18 -12.07
CA LEU A 147 4.10 2.43 -12.12
C LEU A 147 4.49 2.01 -13.55
N LYS A 148 3.53 1.92 -14.46
CA LYS A 148 3.76 1.67 -15.89
C LYS A 148 4.06 2.95 -16.69
N GLY A 149 4.03 4.12 -16.04
CA GLY A 149 4.30 5.40 -16.70
C GLY A 149 3.15 5.89 -17.59
N THR A 150 1.92 5.48 -17.30
CA THR A 150 0.73 5.99 -18.02
C THR A 150 0.67 7.51 -17.94
N PRO A 151 0.39 8.23 -19.04
CA PRO A 151 0.32 9.68 -19.06
C PRO A 151 -0.69 10.24 -18.05
N GLN A 152 -0.35 11.35 -17.41
CA GLN A 152 -1.16 11.99 -16.35
C GLN A 152 -2.61 12.24 -16.79
N ASN A 153 -2.83 12.71 -18.02
CA ASN A 153 -4.16 12.99 -18.55
C ASN A 153 -5.06 11.74 -18.64
N GLU A 154 -4.48 10.57 -18.87
CA GLU A 154 -5.23 9.31 -18.90
C GLU A 154 -5.61 8.86 -17.48
N ILE A 155 -4.70 9.02 -16.54
CA ILE A 155 -4.95 8.76 -15.10
C ILE A 155 -6.06 9.69 -14.58
N ASP A 156 -5.99 10.99 -14.89
CA ASP A 156 -7.00 11.98 -14.51
C ASP A 156 -8.39 11.64 -15.11
N LYS A 157 -8.43 11.22 -16.37
CA LYS A 157 -9.66 10.77 -17.01
C LYS A 157 -10.25 9.55 -16.27
N ARG A 158 -9.43 8.55 -15.95
CA ARG A 158 -9.86 7.37 -15.19
C ARG A 158 -10.43 7.73 -13.82
N ILE A 159 -9.81 8.68 -13.12
CA ILE A 159 -10.29 9.18 -11.82
C ILE A 159 -11.65 9.86 -11.97
N LEU A 160 -11.82 10.70 -13.00
CA LEU A 160 -13.09 11.41 -13.26
C LEU A 160 -14.21 10.45 -13.63
N ASP A 161 -13.93 9.45 -14.47
CA ASP A 161 -14.90 8.44 -14.86
C ASP A 161 -15.31 7.55 -13.69
N PHE A 162 -14.35 7.16 -12.84
CA PHE A 162 -14.64 6.44 -11.59
C PHE A 162 -15.51 7.27 -10.64
N LYS A 163 -15.22 8.56 -10.50
CA LYS A 163 -16.04 9.49 -9.71
C LYS A 163 -17.50 9.56 -10.22
N LYS A 164 -17.70 9.65 -11.53
CA LYS A 164 -19.05 9.64 -12.14
C LYS A 164 -19.76 8.32 -11.84
N LYS A 165 -19.06 7.20 -12.02
CA LYS A 165 -19.60 5.86 -11.75
C LYS A 165 -20.05 5.69 -10.30
N ILE A 166 -19.26 6.19 -9.32
CA ILE A 166 -19.64 6.17 -7.90
C ILE A 166 -20.93 6.97 -7.66
N LEU A 167 -21.07 8.13 -8.30
CA LEU A 167 -22.17 9.06 -8.03
C LEU A 167 -23.48 8.62 -8.66
N HIS A 168 -23.45 7.93 -9.79
CA HIS A 168 -24.64 7.68 -10.61
C HIS A 168 -24.99 6.21 -10.79
N ASP A 169 -23.99 5.31 -10.83
CA ASP A 169 -24.21 3.95 -11.31
C ASP A 169 -23.97 2.87 -10.25
N MET A 170 -23.25 3.20 -9.15
CA MET A 170 -22.90 2.18 -8.18
C MET A 170 -23.95 2.03 -7.07
N PRO A 171 -24.36 0.79 -6.75
CA PRO A 171 -25.18 0.50 -5.60
C PRO A 171 -24.48 0.93 -4.30
N ILE A 172 -25.22 1.55 -3.39
CA ILE A 172 -24.70 2.07 -2.13
C ILE A 172 -24.04 0.98 -1.28
N GLU A 173 -24.48 -0.27 -1.41
CA GLU A 173 -23.96 -1.44 -0.71
C GLU A 173 -22.51 -1.76 -1.10
N GLN A 174 -22.08 -1.35 -2.28
CA GLN A 174 -20.69 -1.53 -2.75
C GLN A 174 -19.76 -0.46 -2.20
N LEU A 175 -20.30 0.71 -1.85
CA LEU A 175 -19.55 1.87 -1.37
C LEU A 175 -19.31 1.83 0.14
N GLY A 176 -20.10 1.05 0.88
CA GLY A 176 -20.03 1.00 2.34
C GLY A 176 -18.73 0.38 2.87
N ASN A 177 -18.19 0.98 3.93
CA ASN A 177 -17.01 0.48 4.62
C ASN A 177 -17.36 -0.78 5.43
N PRO A 178 -16.81 -1.97 5.11
CA PRO A 178 -17.05 -3.16 5.88
C PRO A 178 -16.33 -3.09 7.22
N THR A 179 -17.04 -3.25 8.32
CA THR A 179 -16.46 -3.13 9.67
C THR A 179 -17.17 -4.08 10.63
N GLY A 180 -16.43 -4.71 11.53
CA GLY A 180 -17.00 -5.48 12.64
C GLY A 180 -17.51 -4.55 13.75
N VAL A 181 -18.70 -4.84 14.26
CA VAL A 181 -19.29 -4.10 15.38
C VAL A 181 -18.67 -4.60 16.69
N LYS A 182 -17.84 -3.78 17.32
CA LYS A 182 -17.16 -4.10 18.57
C LYS A 182 -17.67 -3.21 19.69
N THR A 183 -17.74 -3.76 20.90
CA THR A 183 -18.04 -2.99 22.14
C THR A 183 -19.32 -2.15 22.06
N LEU A 184 -20.38 -2.65 21.42
CA LEU A 184 -21.63 -1.96 21.20
C LEU A 184 -22.21 -1.39 22.51
N ASN A 185 -22.29 -2.23 23.55
CA ASN A 185 -22.90 -1.88 24.84
C ASN A 185 -22.16 -0.78 25.58
N LYS A 186 -20.84 -0.59 25.34
CA LYS A 186 -20.05 0.48 25.94
C LYS A 186 -20.55 1.87 25.56
N TYR A 187 -21.13 2.00 24.37
CA TYR A 187 -21.52 3.27 23.78
C TYR A 187 -23.02 3.56 23.82
N ILE A 188 -23.81 2.63 24.36
CA ILE A 188 -25.25 2.80 24.54
C ILE A 188 -25.52 3.32 25.95
N GLU A 189 -26.23 4.44 26.05
CA GLU A 189 -26.78 4.93 27.29
C GLU A 189 -28.29 5.10 27.09
N ARG A 190 -29.08 4.48 27.95
CA ARG A 190 -30.55 4.60 27.93
C ARG A 190 -30.97 5.58 29.01
N LYS A 191 -31.61 6.68 28.63
CA LYS A 191 -32.18 7.63 29.55
C LYS A 191 -33.72 7.63 29.43
N PRO A 192 -34.45 7.45 30.50
CA PRO A 192 -35.88 7.60 30.48
C PRO A 192 -36.23 9.10 30.36
N VAL A 193 -37.05 9.43 29.37
CA VAL A 193 -37.61 10.79 29.21
C VAL A 193 -39.10 10.64 28.94
N GLY A 194 -39.95 11.16 29.81
CA GLY A 194 -41.40 11.13 29.63
C GLY A 194 -42.03 9.74 29.56
N GLY A 195 -41.41 8.71 30.17
CA GLY A 195 -41.90 7.32 30.15
C GLY A 195 -41.35 6.48 28.99
N GLU A 196 -40.66 7.09 28.04
CA GLU A 196 -39.98 6.37 26.95
C GLU A 196 -38.47 6.36 27.18
N ALA A 197 -37.82 5.27 26.78
CA ALA A 197 -36.36 5.12 26.87
C ALA A 197 -35.71 5.55 25.57
N PHE A 198 -35.02 6.68 25.59
CA PHE A 198 -34.20 7.17 24.47
C PHE A 198 -32.78 6.61 24.54
N THR A 199 -32.28 6.20 23.39
CA THR A 199 -30.90 5.73 23.25
C THR A 199 -29.98 6.93 22.99
N ILE A 200 -29.06 7.18 23.90
CA ILE A 200 -27.99 8.17 23.72
C ILE A 200 -26.70 7.46 23.33
N ILE A 201 -26.05 7.95 22.28
CA ILE A 201 -24.77 7.46 21.85
C ILE A 201 -23.67 8.22 22.58
N ARG A 202 -22.86 7.54 23.39
CA ARG A 202 -21.73 8.15 24.11
C ARG A 202 -20.69 8.71 23.16
N LYS A 203 -20.06 9.83 23.58
CA LYS A 203 -18.96 10.46 22.85
C LYS A 203 -17.82 9.46 22.59
N GLY A 204 -17.21 9.54 21.39
CA GLY A 204 -16.12 8.65 20.99
C GLY A 204 -16.55 7.32 20.37
N ALA A 205 -17.86 7.08 20.18
CA ALA A 205 -18.34 5.88 19.52
C ALA A 205 -17.84 5.82 18.06
N PRO A 206 -17.24 4.68 17.61
CA PRO A 206 -16.84 4.48 16.23
C PRO A 206 -18.00 4.60 15.25
N ALA A 207 -17.74 4.98 14.00
CA ALA A 207 -18.78 5.20 12.99
C ALA A 207 -19.69 3.98 12.78
N ALA A 208 -19.13 2.77 12.70
CA ALA A 208 -19.89 1.53 12.58
C ALA A 208 -20.82 1.30 13.77
N VAL A 209 -20.36 1.58 14.99
CA VAL A 209 -21.15 1.45 16.21
C VAL A 209 -22.30 2.47 16.21
N ARG A 210 -22.01 3.73 15.84
CA ARG A 210 -23.06 4.77 15.73
C ARG A 210 -24.12 4.39 14.69
N ALA A 211 -23.69 3.89 13.53
CA ALA A 211 -24.60 3.44 12.48
C ALA A 211 -25.47 2.27 12.96
N THR A 212 -24.87 1.30 13.66
CA THR A 212 -25.58 0.14 14.23
C THR A 212 -26.63 0.56 15.26
N ILE A 213 -26.28 1.45 16.18
CA ILE A 213 -27.25 1.94 17.21
C ILE A 213 -28.44 2.60 16.52
N LYS A 214 -28.17 3.54 15.58
CA LYS A 214 -29.24 4.22 14.83
C LYS A 214 -30.10 3.25 14.03
N TYR A 215 -29.49 2.28 13.36
CA TYR A 215 -30.22 1.25 12.62
C TYR A 215 -31.15 0.44 13.53
N ASN A 216 -30.65 -0.04 14.66
CA ASN A 216 -31.43 -0.81 15.61
C ASN A 216 -32.59 0.02 16.23
N ASP A 217 -32.35 1.29 16.49
CA ASP A 217 -33.41 2.20 16.96
C ASP A 217 -34.48 2.42 15.90
N LEU A 218 -34.10 2.61 14.62
CA LEU A 218 -35.05 2.77 13.52
C LEU A 218 -35.89 1.48 13.30
N ILE A 219 -35.29 0.30 13.37
CA ILE A 219 -36.03 -0.98 13.27
C ILE A 219 -37.11 -1.05 14.36
N LYS A 220 -36.77 -0.71 15.60
CA LYS A 220 -37.71 -0.71 16.71
C LYS A 220 -38.80 0.35 16.53
N TYR A 221 -38.40 1.56 16.16
CA TYR A 221 -39.34 2.68 15.97
C TYR A 221 -40.39 2.36 14.89
N TRP A 222 -39.96 1.81 13.76
CA TRP A 222 -40.84 1.44 12.62
C TRP A 222 -41.47 0.05 12.76
N LYS A 223 -41.23 -0.68 13.88
CA LYS A 223 -41.71 -2.06 14.11
C LYS A 223 -41.35 -3.02 12.96
N LEU A 224 -40.11 -2.90 12.48
CA LEU A 224 -39.58 -3.68 11.34
C LEU A 224 -38.83 -4.95 11.77
N ASP A 225 -38.85 -5.29 13.04
CA ASP A 225 -38.16 -6.45 13.64
C ASP A 225 -38.53 -7.81 13.02
N LYS A 226 -39.73 -7.91 12.43
CA LYS A 226 -40.14 -9.11 11.68
C LYS A 226 -39.50 -9.23 10.28
N LYS A 227 -39.05 -8.11 9.72
CA LYS A 227 -38.46 -8.06 8.36
C LYS A 227 -36.94 -7.91 8.38
N HIS A 228 -36.41 -7.29 9.41
CA HIS A 228 -35.00 -6.94 9.52
C HIS A 228 -34.45 -7.32 10.90
N SER A 229 -33.39 -8.10 10.91
CA SER A 229 -32.71 -8.45 12.15
C SER A 229 -31.98 -7.25 12.76
N THR A 230 -31.99 -7.17 14.09
CA THR A 230 -31.13 -6.23 14.80
C THR A 230 -29.69 -6.66 14.71
N ILE A 231 -28.79 -5.67 14.59
CA ILE A 231 -27.35 -5.91 14.53
C ILE A 231 -26.82 -6.02 15.96
N VAL A 232 -26.04 -7.07 16.22
CA VAL A 232 -25.46 -7.33 17.56
C VAL A 232 -23.93 -7.17 17.53
N GLN A 233 -23.34 -7.19 18.72
CA GLN A 233 -21.87 -7.17 18.84
C GLN A 233 -21.26 -8.42 18.22
N GLY A 234 -20.27 -8.26 17.38
CA GLY A 234 -19.63 -9.33 16.60
C GLY A 234 -20.05 -9.34 15.14
N ASP A 235 -21.20 -8.79 14.80
CA ASP A 235 -21.67 -8.71 13.42
C ASP A 235 -20.76 -7.85 12.55
N LYS A 236 -20.75 -8.17 11.25
CA LYS A 236 -20.08 -7.35 10.22
C LYS A 236 -21.11 -6.49 9.53
N VAL A 237 -20.86 -5.20 9.50
CA VAL A 237 -21.73 -4.21 8.84
C VAL A 237 -20.97 -3.45 7.76
N LYS A 238 -21.70 -2.95 6.78
CA LYS A 238 -21.20 -1.92 5.87
C LYS A 238 -21.86 -0.60 6.24
N TRP A 239 -21.07 0.43 6.42
CA TRP A 239 -21.55 1.75 6.77
C TRP A 239 -20.98 2.82 5.83
N ILE A 240 -21.72 3.92 5.67
CA ILE A 240 -21.32 5.07 4.84
C ILE A 240 -21.75 6.36 5.53
N TYR A 241 -20.99 7.44 5.33
CA TYR A 241 -21.42 8.78 5.72
C TYR A 241 -22.38 9.33 4.68
N MET A 242 -23.51 9.86 5.13
CA MET A 242 -24.48 10.57 4.29
C MET A 242 -24.42 12.06 4.60
N LYS A 243 -24.54 12.90 3.55
CA LYS A 243 -24.56 14.36 3.71
C LYS A 243 -25.81 14.84 4.39
N LYS A 244 -26.96 14.19 4.17
CA LYS A 244 -28.26 14.52 4.79
C LYS A 244 -29.13 13.26 4.80
N ILE A 245 -29.81 13.01 5.91
CA ILE A 245 -30.86 11.98 5.98
C ILE A 245 -32.19 12.70 5.74
N HIS A 246 -32.84 12.42 4.62
CA HIS A 246 -34.23 12.74 4.43
C HIS A 246 -35.03 11.53 4.93
N ILE A 247 -35.71 11.68 6.04
CA ILE A 247 -36.73 10.74 6.48
C ILE A 247 -38.00 11.20 5.77
N ILE A 248 -38.44 10.41 4.79
CA ILE A 248 -39.73 10.58 4.13
C ILE A 248 -40.76 9.83 4.95
#